data_96f06487961bf752035177be6fc9d794
#
_entry.id   96f06487961bf752035177be6fc9d794
#
_cell.length_a   1.000
_cell.length_b   1.000
_cell.length_c   1.000
_cell.angle_alpha   90.00
_cell.angle_beta   90.00
_cell.angle_gamma   90.00
#
_symmetry.space_group_name_H-M   'P 1'
#
loop_
_entity.id
_entity.type
_entity.pdbx_description
1 polymer ?
#
loop_
_entity_poly.entity_id
_entity_poly.type
_entity_poly.pdbx_seq_one_letter_code
_entity_poly.pdbx_strand_id
1 'polypeptide(L)'
;MKYKLLNVALAALLIPAANFASAEVKPAAMNISGNMVKIGVLTDMSGVYSDLGGQGAVTAVQMAIDDFKAQYKPKFAIEMVYADHQNKADVGSNKVREWYDTEGVDMVTDLLNSGVSLAVGKVTQEKKRIAIFVGSGSTRLTDQDCTPNTVHYAYDTYALANVAGKAIVKNGGDTWFFLTADYAFGHSLEKDTSDVVKANGGKVLGSVRHPLNASDFSSYLLQAQASKAKIIGLANAGGDTINSIKAASEFGITKNQQLAGLLMFITDIHALGLQTTQGMLLTSGFYWDKDDETRKFSKRFFDKTKRNPTMVQAGDYSAVTTYLKAVVAAGTDEAAAVMAKMKSTPINDFFAKNGKIRENGRMIHDMYLMQVKKPSESKYPWDYYDIKAVVSGEDAFQPLSASQCPLVKK
;
A
#
# COMPACT_ATOMS: atom_id res chain seq x y z
N MET A 1 -20.44 -63.21 64.21
CA MET A 1 -20.60 -62.63 62.90
C MET A 1 -19.23 -62.50 62.24
N LYS A 2 -18.96 -63.33 61.22
CA LYS A 2 -17.64 -63.48 60.58
C LYS A 2 -17.62 -62.62 59.26
N TYR A 3 -16.75 -61.66 59.19
CA TYR A 3 -16.53 -60.93 57.95
C TYR A 3 -15.45 -61.64 57.14
N LYS A 4 -15.78 -62.03 55.90
CA LYS A 4 -14.85 -62.57 54.92
C LYS A 4 -14.18 -61.41 54.20
N LEU A 5 -12.88 -61.33 54.24
CA LEU A 5 -12.05 -60.48 53.43
C LEU A 5 -11.93 -61.08 52.03
N LEU A 6 -12.30 -60.30 51.04
CA LEU A 6 -12.18 -60.63 49.62
C LEU A 6 -10.87 -59.98 49.07
N ASN A 7 -9.89 -60.80 48.75
CA ASN A 7 -8.66 -60.37 48.09
C ASN A 7 -8.94 -60.11 46.59
N VAL A 8 -8.79 -58.86 46.16
CA VAL A 8 -8.78 -58.50 44.75
C VAL A 8 -7.32 -58.44 44.30
N ALA A 9 -6.94 -59.37 43.44
CA ALA A 9 -5.63 -59.34 42.78
C ALA A 9 -5.63 -58.28 41.63
N LEU A 10 -4.76 -57.29 41.76
CA LEU A 10 -4.55 -56.26 40.76
C LEU A 10 -3.56 -56.80 39.69
N ALA A 11 -4.05 -57.16 38.55
CA ALA A 11 -3.20 -57.52 37.39
C ALA A 11 -2.65 -56.25 36.75
N ALA A 12 -1.35 -55.99 36.87
CA ALA A 12 -0.64 -54.92 36.20
C ALA A 12 -0.44 -55.25 34.70
N LEU A 13 -1.17 -54.58 33.85
CA LEU A 13 -0.95 -54.59 32.37
C LEU A 13 0.29 -53.76 32.06
N LEU A 14 1.38 -54.39 31.74
CA LEU A 14 2.56 -53.76 31.13
C LEU A 14 2.24 -53.37 29.69
N ILE A 15 2.00 -52.07 29.42
CA ILE A 15 1.91 -51.51 28.09
C ILE A 15 3.35 -51.26 27.63
N PRO A 16 3.80 -51.81 26.49
CA PRO A 16 5.12 -51.48 25.95
C PRO A 16 5.15 -50.03 25.50
N ALA A 17 6.07 -49.24 26.04
CA ALA A 17 6.35 -47.89 25.60
C ALA A 17 6.87 -47.94 24.15
N ALA A 18 6.00 -47.63 23.19
CA ALA A 18 6.43 -47.42 21.83
C ALA A 18 7.31 -46.14 21.79
N ASN A 19 8.59 -46.31 21.58
CA ASN A 19 9.51 -45.22 21.27
C ASN A 19 9.07 -44.59 19.94
N PHE A 20 8.30 -43.52 20.00
CA PHE A 20 8.15 -42.62 18.86
C PHE A 20 9.49 -41.90 18.67
N ALA A 21 10.32 -42.44 17.80
CA ALA A 21 11.47 -41.74 17.30
C ALA A 21 10.91 -40.47 16.62
N SER A 22 11.07 -39.32 17.26
CA SER A 22 10.88 -38.01 16.61
C SER A 22 11.83 -37.97 15.46
N ALA A 23 11.33 -38.17 14.24
CA ALA A 23 12.08 -37.87 13.05
C ALA A 23 12.43 -36.36 13.12
N GLU A 24 13.70 -36.05 13.39
CA GLU A 24 14.23 -34.70 13.15
C GLU A 24 13.95 -34.35 11.71
N VAL A 25 12.94 -33.50 11.48
CA VAL A 25 12.73 -32.88 10.18
C VAL A 25 13.94 -31.96 9.99
N LYS A 26 14.98 -32.47 9.30
CA LYS A 26 16.08 -31.64 8.84
C LYS A 26 15.47 -30.47 8.08
N PRO A 27 15.82 -29.20 8.43
CA PRO A 27 15.40 -28.07 7.63
C PRO A 27 15.76 -28.35 6.16
N ALA A 28 14.79 -28.23 5.26
CA ALA A 28 15.05 -28.38 3.84
C ALA A 28 16.21 -27.46 3.47
N ALA A 29 17.20 -27.98 2.72
CA ALA A 29 18.33 -27.18 2.28
C ALA A 29 17.78 -25.97 1.52
N MET A 30 18.13 -24.77 1.93
CA MET A 30 17.72 -23.55 1.22
C MET A 30 18.38 -23.53 -0.16
N ASN A 31 17.59 -23.37 -1.20
CA ASN A 31 18.03 -23.27 -2.58
C ASN A 31 17.83 -21.83 -3.08
N ILE A 32 18.75 -20.95 -2.69
CA ILE A 32 18.75 -19.54 -3.09
C ILE A 32 19.75 -19.36 -4.24
N SER A 33 19.29 -18.83 -5.37
CA SER A 33 20.09 -18.57 -6.57
C SER A 33 21.32 -17.74 -6.26
N GLY A 34 22.51 -18.21 -6.60
CA GLY A 34 23.76 -17.50 -6.29
C GLY A 34 24.00 -17.22 -4.80
N ASN A 35 23.26 -17.88 -3.89
CA ASN A 35 23.29 -17.64 -2.45
C ASN A 35 23.00 -16.17 -2.08
N MET A 36 22.16 -15.48 -2.87
CA MET A 36 21.86 -14.05 -2.72
C MET A 36 20.41 -13.76 -3.12
N VAL A 37 19.73 -12.94 -2.34
CA VAL A 37 18.43 -12.34 -2.71
C VAL A 37 18.67 -10.86 -2.98
N LYS A 38 18.28 -10.40 -4.17
CA LYS A 38 18.45 -9.01 -4.58
C LYS A 38 17.12 -8.31 -4.78
N ILE A 39 16.98 -7.15 -4.13
CA ILE A 39 15.75 -6.33 -4.12
C ILE A 39 16.00 -5.05 -4.90
N GLY A 40 15.12 -4.74 -5.86
CA GLY A 40 15.13 -3.49 -6.61
C GLY A 40 14.07 -2.51 -6.05
N VAL A 41 14.47 -1.32 -5.67
CA VAL A 41 13.56 -0.21 -5.33
C VAL A 41 13.44 0.70 -6.55
N LEU A 42 12.32 0.60 -7.27
CA LEU A 42 12.07 1.43 -8.43
C LEU A 42 11.06 2.52 -8.05
N THR A 43 11.52 3.74 -7.90
CA THR A 43 10.74 4.84 -7.31
C THR A 43 10.79 6.12 -8.15
N ASP A 44 10.09 7.16 -7.75
CA ASP A 44 10.25 8.53 -8.25
C ASP A 44 11.22 9.26 -7.31
N MET A 45 12.43 9.55 -7.78
CA MET A 45 13.46 10.22 -6.98
C MET A 45 13.44 11.74 -7.09
N SER A 46 12.85 12.28 -8.16
CA SER A 46 13.01 13.68 -8.53
C SER A 46 11.71 14.38 -8.98
N GLY A 47 10.62 13.62 -9.19
CA GLY A 47 9.35 14.13 -9.69
C GLY A 47 8.34 14.47 -8.60
N VAL A 48 7.08 14.58 -9.00
CA VAL A 48 5.94 15.01 -8.14
C VAL A 48 5.61 14.04 -7.02
N TYR A 49 6.13 12.81 -7.07
CA TYR A 49 5.90 11.76 -6.07
C TYR A 49 7.11 11.46 -5.19
N SER A 50 8.22 12.18 -5.36
CA SER A 50 9.47 11.92 -4.62
C SER A 50 9.33 12.00 -3.11
N ASP A 51 8.45 12.84 -2.58
CA ASP A 51 8.16 12.92 -1.15
C ASP A 51 7.27 11.78 -0.62
N LEU A 52 6.59 11.05 -1.50
CA LEU A 52 5.69 9.96 -1.13
C LEU A 52 6.43 8.64 -0.89
N GLY A 53 7.38 8.32 -1.75
CA GLY A 53 8.30 7.18 -1.67
C GLY A 53 9.74 7.66 -1.73
N GLY A 54 10.33 7.76 -2.94
CA GLY A 54 11.62 8.33 -3.23
C GLY A 54 12.75 7.80 -2.33
N GLN A 55 13.63 8.67 -1.86
CA GLN A 55 14.70 8.29 -0.94
C GLN A 55 14.16 7.71 0.39
N GLY A 56 12.94 8.08 0.78
CA GLY A 56 12.26 7.51 1.96
C GLY A 56 11.95 6.02 1.77
N ALA A 57 11.48 5.61 0.59
CA ALA A 57 11.25 4.20 0.25
C ALA A 57 12.57 3.40 0.31
N VAL A 58 13.66 3.92 -0.28
CA VAL A 58 15.00 3.31 -0.19
C VAL A 58 15.41 3.12 1.26
N THR A 59 15.19 4.13 2.11
CA THR A 59 15.49 4.07 3.54
C THR A 59 14.65 3.02 4.26
N ALA A 60 13.35 2.94 3.97
CA ALA A 60 12.45 1.97 4.58
C ALA A 60 12.79 0.52 4.20
N VAL A 61 13.10 0.29 2.93
CA VAL A 61 13.56 -1.02 2.42
C VAL A 61 14.89 -1.43 3.07
N GLN A 62 15.85 -0.50 3.18
CA GLN A 62 17.13 -0.80 3.87
C GLN A 62 16.89 -1.14 5.36
N MET A 63 16.00 -0.41 6.04
CA MET A 63 15.63 -0.73 7.43
C MET A 63 15.02 -2.13 7.56
N ALA A 64 14.16 -2.53 6.63
CA ALA A 64 13.56 -3.86 6.60
C ALA A 64 14.62 -4.95 6.40
N ILE A 65 15.58 -4.74 5.49
CA ILE A 65 16.69 -5.67 5.24
C ILE A 65 17.58 -5.80 6.47
N ASP A 66 17.94 -4.68 7.10
CA ASP A 66 18.82 -4.65 8.28
C ASP A 66 18.16 -5.39 9.47
N ASP A 67 16.89 -5.11 9.73
CA ASP A 67 16.13 -5.77 10.79
C ASP A 67 15.95 -7.26 10.52
N PHE A 68 15.66 -7.63 9.26
CA PHE A 68 15.55 -9.03 8.88
C PHE A 68 16.88 -9.78 9.09
N LYS A 69 18.01 -9.20 8.65
CA LYS A 69 19.34 -9.78 8.89
C LYS A 69 19.63 -9.96 10.38
N ALA A 70 19.32 -8.96 11.19
CA ALA A 70 19.54 -9.00 12.63
C ALA A 70 18.69 -10.09 13.31
N GLN A 71 17.41 -10.22 12.92
CA GLN A 71 16.46 -11.13 13.56
C GLN A 71 16.62 -12.58 13.08
N TYR A 72 16.73 -12.79 11.75
CA TYR A 72 16.66 -14.12 11.13
C TYR A 72 18.03 -14.73 10.82
N LYS A 73 19.09 -13.92 10.77
CA LYS A 73 20.48 -14.34 10.47
C LYS A 73 20.53 -15.29 9.26
N PRO A 74 19.99 -14.89 8.10
CA PRO A 74 19.93 -15.76 6.94
C PRO A 74 21.33 -16.20 6.50
N LYS A 75 21.41 -17.40 5.93
CA LYS A 75 22.69 -17.95 5.40
C LYS A 75 22.99 -17.50 3.96
N PHE A 76 22.16 -16.61 3.41
CA PHE A 76 22.34 -16.00 2.10
C PHE A 76 22.51 -14.49 2.22
N ALA A 77 23.15 -13.89 1.25
CA ALA A 77 23.28 -12.44 1.18
C ALA A 77 21.96 -11.79 0.78
N ILE A 78 21.72 -10.56 1.24
CA ILE A 78 20.60 -9.73 0.79
C ILE A 78 21.18 -8.40 0.33
N GLU A 79 20.94 -8.05 -0.94
CA GLU A 79 21.39 -6.80 -1.55
C GLU A 79 20.20 -5.96 -2.00
N MET A 80 20.40 -4.66 -2.13
CA MET A 80 19.44 -3.71 -2.64
C MET A 80 20.08 -2.86 -3.73
N VAL A 81 19.33 -2.66 -4.83
CA VAL A 81 19.58 -1.65 -5.85
C VAL A 81 18.39 -0.72 -5.95
N TYR A 82 18.58 0.51 -6.44
CA TYR A 82 17.48 1.45 -6.61
C TYR A 82 17.67 2.31 -7.86
N ALA A 83 16.57 2.81 -8.42
CA ALA A 83 16.57 3.68 -9.59
C ALA A 83 15.35 4.60 -9.63
N ASP A 84 15.49 5.71 -10.37
CA ASP A 84 14.42 6.65 -10.68
C ASP A 84 13.70 6.24 -11.97
N HIS A 85 12.39 5.97 -11.88
CA HIS A 85 11.57 5.71 -13.08
C HIS A 85 11.09 6.98 -13.78
N GLN A 86 11.33 8.16 -13.19
CA GLN A 86 10.99 9.47 -13.75
C GLN A 86 9.50 9.60 -14.15
N ASN A 87 8.61 8.81 -13.55
CA ASN A 87 7.20 8.67 -13.92
C ASN A 87 6.96 8.24 -15.38
N LYS A 88 7.93 7.58 -16.02
CA LYS A 88 7.89 7.11 -17.40
C LYS A 88 7.86 5.58 -17.44
N ALA A 89 6.82 5.03 -18.10
CA ALA A 89 6.59 3.59 -18.16
C ALA A 89 7.71 2.85 -18.91
N ASP A 90 8.26 3.42 -19.95
CA ASP A 90 9.37 2.88 -20.73
C ASP A 90 10.69 2.88 -19.93
N VAL A 91 11.00 3.97 -19.22
CA VAL A 91 12.18 4.04 -18.33
C VAL A 91 12.10 2.97 -17.25
N GLY A 92 10.96 2.87 -16.56
CA GLY A 92 10.76 1.89 -15.50
C GLY A 92 10.82 0.45 -15.99
N SER A 93 10.11 0.12 -17.07
CA SER A 93 10.09 -1.25 -17.60
C SER A 93 11.43 -1.69 -18.19
N ASN A 94 12.18 -0.79 -18.84
CA ASN A 94 13.52 -1.09 -19.34
C ASN A 94 14.51 -1.31 -18.18
N LYS A 95 14.46 -0.48 -17.12
CA LYS A 95 15.32 -0.67 -15.96
C LYS A 95 15.03 -2.01 -15.26
N VAL A 96 13.77 -2.38 -15.08
CA VAL A 96 13.41 -3.68 -14.48
C VAL A 96 13.83 -4.85 -15.34
N ARG A 97 13.71 -4.75 -16.68
CA ARG A 97 14.21 -5.77 -17.60
C ARG A 97 15.72 -5.96 -17.47
N GLU A 98 16.49 -4.85 -17.44
CA GLU A 98 17.92 -4.87 -17.19
C GLU A 98 18.24 -5.55 -15.85
N TRP A 99 17.58 -5.18 -14.78
CA TRP A 99 17.77 -5.75 -13.46
C TRP A 99 17.52 -7.26 -13.41
N TYR A 100 16.44 -7.73 -14.06
CA TYR A 100 16.10 -9.14 -14.08
C TYR A 100 17.05 -9.95 -14.97
N ASP A 101 17.48 -9.41 -16.12
CA ASP A 101 18.28 -10.13 -17.10
C ASP A 101 19.78 -10.13 -16.77
N THR A 102 20.30 -9.07 -16.20
CA THR A 102 21.76 -8.86 -16.07
C THR A 102 22.23 -8.70 -14.63
N GLU A 103 21.40 -8.18 -13.72
CA GLU A 103 21.83 -7.90 -12.35
C GLU A 103 21.29 -8.92 -11.33
N GLY A 104 20.44 -9.86 -11.75
CA GLY A 104 19.91 -10.92 -10.89
C GLY A 104 18.96 -10.42 -9.80
N VAL A 105 18.20 -9.35 -10.05
CA VAL A 105 17.15 -8.88 -9.12
C VAL A 105 16.01 -9.91 -9.07
N ASP A 106 15.57 -10.27 -7.87
CA ASP A 106 14.51 -11.26 -7.63
C ASP A 106 13.14 -10.62 -7.47
N MET A 107 13.10 -9.45 -6.83
CA MET A 107 11.88 -8.73 -6.54
C MET A 107 12.08 -7.23 -6.69
N VAL A 108 11.09 -6.53 -7.27
CA VAL A 108 11.05 -5.07 -7.32
C VAL A 108 9.89 -4.53 -6.47
N THR A 109 10.10 -3.39 -5.82
CA THR A 109 9.10 -2.77 -4.93
C THR A 109 8.96 -1.27 -5.14
N ASP A 110 8.01 -0.66 -4.46
CA ASP A 110 7.55 0.73 -4.48
C ASP A 110 6.72 1.07 -5.74
N LEU A 111 7.32 1.51 -6.82
CA LEU A 111 6.68 1.82 -8.10
C LEU A 111 5.52 2.84 -7.95
N LEU A 112 5.84 4.08 -7.65
CA LEU A 112 4.87 5.16 -7.34
C LEU A 112 3.89 5.51 -8.47
N ASN A 113 4.19 5.17 -9.72
CA ASN A 113 3.36 5.53 -10.88
C ASN A 113 2.62 4.31 -11.44
N SER A 114 1.28 4.38 -11.51
CA SER A 114 0.47 3.24 -11.98
C SER A 114 0.74 2.85 -13.44
N GLY A 115 1.10 3.80 -14.32
CA GLY A 115 1.52 3.50 -15.69
C GLY A 115 2.82 2.71 -15.74
N VAL A 116 3.78 3.08 -14.88
CA VAL A 116 5.04 2.32 -14.68
C VAL A 116 4.73 0.93 -14.17
N SER A 117 3.90 0.80 -13.13
CA SER A 117 3.55 -0.51 -12.55
C SER A 117 2.85 -1.45 -13.52
N LEU A 118 1.95 -0.93 -14.37
CA LEU A 118 1.30 -1.72 -15.42
C LEU A 118 2.32 -2.27 -16.44
N ALA A 119 3.32 -1.47 -16.83
CA ALA A 119 4.38 -1.90 -17.72
C ALA A 119 5.33 -2.89 -17.06
N VAL A 120 5.76 -2.60 -15.82
CA VAL A 120 6.65 -3.47 -15.03
C VAL A 120 5.97 -4.79 -14.71
N GLY A 121 4.66 -4.82 -14.40
CA GLY A 121 3.92 -6.05 -14.13
C GLY A 121 4.00 -7.06 -15.29
N LYS A 122 3.93 -6.57 -16.53
CA LYS A 122 4.10 -7.41 -17.73
C LYS A 122 5.51 -7.98 -17.84
N VAL A 123 6.54 -7.16 -17.63
CA VAL A 123 7.94 -7.62 -17.63
C VAL A 123 8.18 -8.63 -16.51
N THR A 124 7.65 -8.37 -15.32
CA THR A 124 7.77 -9.25 -14.14
C THR A 124 7.16 -10.64 -14.42
N GLN A 125 5.98 -10.67 -15.05
CA GLN A 125 5.34 -11.93 -15.46
C GLN A 125 6.17 -12.67 -16.51
N GLU A 126 6.65 -11.97 -17.55
CA GLU A 126 7.50 -12.53 -18.62
C GLU A 126 8.77 -13.14 -18.04
N LYS A 127 9.42 -12.43 -17.11
CA LYS A 127 10.69 -12.86 -16.49
C LYS A 127 10.51 -13.84 -15.32
N LYS A 128 9.27 -14.14 -14.93
CA LYS A 128 8.95 -15.00 -13.78
C LYS A 128 9.64 -14.53 -12.49
N ARG A 129 9.62 -13.21 -12.26
CA ARG A 129 10.12 -12.55 -11.05
C ARG A 129 8.93 -12.04 -10.22
N ILE A 130 9.17 -11.28 -9.17
CA ILE A 130 8.13 -10.72 -8.30
C ILE A 130 8.15 -9.20 -8.35
N ALA A 131 6.97 -8.57 -8.38
CA ALA A 131 6.84 -7.14 -8.12
C ALA A 131 5.79 -6.89 -7.04
N ILE A 132 6.13 -6.01 -6.09
CA ILE A 132 5.22 -5.56 -5.03
C ILE A 132 4.98 -4.07 -5.22
N PHE A 133 3.80 -3.73 -5.72
CA PHE A 133 3.37 -2.35 -5.96
C PHE A 133 2.88 -1.75 -4.64
N VAL A 134 3.70 -0.93 -4.01
CA VAL A 134 3.38 -0.28 -2.74
C VAL A 134 2.84 1.13 -2.97
N GLY A 135 3.47 1.85 -3.88
CA GLY A 135 3.19 3.27 -4.11
C GLY A 135 2.18 3.57 -5.19
N SER A 136 1.93 2.68 -6.16
CA SER A 136 0.89 2.90 -7.17
C SER A 136 -0.51 2.56 -6.66
N GLY A 137 -1.54 3.25 -7.19
CA GLY A 137 -2.88 3.14 -6.65
C GLY A 137 -3.94 2.53 -7.58
N SER A 138 -3.71 2.41 -8.90
CA SER A 138 -4.76 1.97 -9.82
C SER A 138 -5.30 0.57 -9.49
N THR A 139 -6.62 0.45 -9.28
CA THR A 139 -7.31 -0.84 -9.09
C THR A 139 -7.08 -1.82 -10.22
N ARG A 140 -6.76 -1.34 -11.44
CA ARG A 140 -6.43 -2.20 -12.59
C ARG A 140 -5.34 -3.23 -12.27
N LEU A 141 -4.39 -2.91 -11.39
CA LEU A 141 -3.26 -3.78 -11.03
C LEU A 141 -3.67 -5.11 -10.39
N THR A 142 -4.85 -5.17 -9.78
CA THR A 142 -5.43 -6.38 -9.17
C THR A 142 -6.82 -6.72 -9.74
N ASP A 143 -7.19 -6.07 -10.84
CA ASP A 143 -8.40 -6.34 -11.61
C ASP A 143 -8.01 -6.85 -13.01
N GLN A 144 -8.37 -6.17 -14.10
CA GLN A 144 -8.13 -6.64 -15.47
C GLN A 144 -6.64 -6.83 -15.85
N ASP A 145 -5.72 -6.15 -15.19
CA ASP A 145 -4.27 -6.24 -15.46
C ASP A 145 -3.51 -7.04 -14.37
N CYS A 146 -4.20 -7.83 -13.55
CA CYS A 146 -3.57 -8.65 -12.52
C CYS A 146 -2.65 -9.73 -13.14
N THR A 147 -1.58 -10.09 -12.43
CA THR A 147 -0.69 -11.17 -12.82
C THR A 147 -0.40 -12.08 -11.63
N PRO A 148 0.02 -13.36 -11.87
CA PRO A 148 0.34 -14.27 -10.78
C PRO A 148 1.58 -13.85 -9.98
N ASN A 149 2.39 -12.95 -10.52
CA ASN A 149 3.70 -12.54 -10.02
C ASN A 149 3.68 -11.16 -9.32
N THR A 150 2.52 -10.52 -9.21
CA THR A 150 2.42 -9.18 -8.64
C THR A 150 1.55 -9.12 -7.40
N VAL A 151 1.93 -8.25 -6.48
CA VAL A 151 1.16 -7.90 -5.27
C VAL A 151 0.94 -6.41 -5.27
N HIS A 152 -0.28 -5.95 -4.99
CA HIS A 152 -0.63 -4.55 -4.78
C HIS A 152 -0.86 -4.34 -3.29
N TYR A 153 0.00 -3.53 -2.61
CA TYR A 153 0.19 -3.69 -1.17
C TYR A 153 -0.56 -2.68 -0.30
N ALA A 154 -0.21 -1.39 -0.37
CA ALA A 154 -0.62 -0.45 0.67
C ALA A 154 -2.05 0.10 0.51
N TYR A 155 -2.50 0.41 -0.69
CA TYR A 155 -3.81 1.01 -0.98
C TYR A 155 -4.19 0.81 -2.44
N ASP A 156 -5.41 1.16 -2.82
CA ASP A 156 -5.84 1.32 -4.21
C ASP A 156 -6.92 2.38 -4.34
N THR A 157 -7.24 2.74 -5.59
CA THR A 157 -8.23 3.78 -5.89
C THR A 157 -9.64 3.42 -5.45
N TYR A 158 -9.98 2.14 -5.41
CA TYR A 158 -11.25 1.68 -4.87
C TYR A 158 -11.35 1.96 -3.36
N ALA A 159 -10.34 1.59 -2.57
CA ALA A 159 -10.33 1.82 -1.14
C ALA A 159 -10.37 3.32 -0.80
N LEU A 160 -9.63 4.15 -1.56
CA LEU A 160 -9.66 5.61 -1.40
C LEU A 160 -11.07 6.17 -1.60
N ALA A 161 -11.73 5.76 -2.67
CA ALA A 161 -13.09 6.17 -3.00
C ALA A 161 -14.11 5.66 -1.97
N ASN A 162 -14.03 4.38 -1.62
CA ASN A 162 -15.00 3.72 -0.75
C ASN A 162 -14.92 4.20 0.72
N VAL A 163 -13.77 4.65 1.19
CA VAL A 163 -13.59 5.16 2.57
C VAL A 163 -13.87 6.67 2.62
N ALA A 164 -12.99 7.52 2.08
CA ALA A 164 -13.15 8.98 2.18
C ALA A 164 -14.23 9.51 1.22
N GLY A 165 -14.29 9.05 -0.03
CA GLY A 165 -15.29 9.51 -0.99
C GLY A 165 -16.71 9.25 -0.51
N LYS A 166 -16.98 8.04 -0.02
CA LYS A 166 -18.29 7.67 0.56
C LYS A 166 -18.64 8.50 1.79
N ALA A 167 -17.66 8.77 2.67
CA ALA A 167 -17.89 9.60 3.86
C ALA A 167 -18.26 11.04 3.48
N ILE A 168 -17.62 11.63 2.47
CA ILE A 168 -17.91 12.96 1.97
C ILE A 168 -19.33 13.05 1.42
N VAL A 169 -19.76 12.06 0.62
CA VAL A 169 -21.14 12.02 0.09
C VAL A 169 -22.15 11.94 1.22
N LYS A 170 -21.93 11.07 2.21
CA LYS A 170 -22.82 10.93 3.38
C LYS A 170 -22.88 12.19 4.24
N ASN A 171 -21.85 13.02 4.22
CA ASN A 171 -21.81 14.30 4.92
C ASN A 171 -22.41 15.46 4.07
N GLY A 172 -23.15 15.16 3.00
CA GLY A 172 -23.87 16.15 2.19
C GLY A 172 -23.13 16.67 0.95
N GLY A 173 -21.93 16.13 0.67
CA GLY A 173 -21.21 16.37 -0.58
C GLY A 173 -21.78 15.54 -1.74
N ASP A 174 -22.96 15.95 -2.24
CA ASP A 174 -23.77 15.17 -3.17
C ASP A 174 -23.54 15.48 -4.66
N THR A 175 -22.82 16.57 -4.97
CA THR A 175 -22.47 16.93 -6.35
C THR A 175 -20.97 17.11 -6.51
N TRP A 176 -20.41 16.45 -7.52
CA TRP A 176 -18.98 16.34 -7.72
C TRP A 176 -18.56 16.79 -9.11
N PHE A 177 -17.40 17.44 -9.18
CA PHE A 177 -16.64 17.67 -10.39
C PHE A 177 -15.20 17.24 -10.16
N PHE A 178 -14.57 16.52 -11.11
CA PHE A 178 -13.23 16.02 -10.90
C PHE A 178 -12.16 16.85 -11.60
N LEU A 179 -11.05 17.04 -10.92
CA LEU A 179 -9.78 17.50 -11.46
C LEU A 179 -8.83 16.30 -11.50
N THR A 180 -8.56 15.79 -12.69
CA THR A 180 -8.01 14.44 -12.89
C THR A 180 -6.66 14.49 -13.59
N ALA A 181 -5.64 13.85 -12.99
CA ALA A 181 -4.37 13.62 -13.66
C ALA A 181 -4.55 12.65 -14.85
N ASP A 182 -4.10 13.05 -16.04
CA ASP A 182 -4.40 12.35 -17.30
C ASP A 182 -3.50 11.14 -17.53
N TYR A 183 -3.60 10.15 -16.63
CA TYR A 183 -2.95 8.84 -16.75
C TYR A 183 -3.67 7.77 -15.92
N ALA A 184 -3.17 6.52 -15.96
CA ALA A 184 -3.87 5.35 -15.40
C ALA A 184 -4.37 5.51 -13.96
N PHE A 185 -3.62 6.17 -13.07
CA PHE A 185 -4.05 6.40 -11.69
C PHE A 185 -5.23 7.37 -11.61
N GLY A 186 -5.10 8.56 -12.22
CA GLY A 186 -6.16 9.57 -12.17
C GLY A 186 -7.46 9.05 -12.77
N HIS A 187 -7.39 8.35 -13.90
CA HIS A 187 -8.56 7.73 -14.54
C HIS A 187 -9.22 6.68 -13.63
N SER A 188 -8.43 5.83 -12.96
CA SER A 188 -8.98 4.85 -12.00
C SER A 188 -9.62 5.54 -10.81
N LEU A 189 -8.98 6.55 -10.24
CA LEU A 189 -9.48 7.26 -9.06
C LEU A 189 -10.77 8.05 -9.37
N GLU A 190 -10.82 8.74 -10.52
CA GLU A 190 -12.04 9.40 -11.00
C GLU A 190 -13.17 8.40 -11.17
N LYS A 191 -12.90 7.26 -11.85
CA LYS A 191 -13.90 6.22 -12.09
C LYS A 191 -14.42 5.62 -10.78
N ASP A 192 -13.53 5.14 -9.92
CA ASP A 192 -13.90 4.47 -8.68
C ASP A 192 -14.66 5.41 -7.74
N THR A 193 -14.22 6.68 -7.66
CA THR A 193 -14.94 7.70 -6.87
C THR A 193 -16.29 8.04 -7.50
N SER A 194 -16.38 8.17 -8.83
CA SER A 194 -17.65 8.41 -9.52
C SER A 194 -18.68 7.31 -9.26
N ASP A 195 -18.23 6.05 -9.26
CA ASP A 195 -19.10 4.91 -8.97
C ASP A 195 -19.59 4.94 -7.53
N VAL A 196 -18.72 5.23 -6.56
CA VAL A 196 -19.07 5.39 -5.15
C VAL A 196 -20.04 6.56 -4.94
N VAL A 197 -19.79 7.71 -5.56
CA VAL A 197 -20.65 8.89 -5.49
C VAL A 197 -22.07 8.55 -5.98
N LYS A 198 -22.19 7.94 -7.15
CA LYS A 198 -23.49 7.52 -7.74
C LYS A 198 -24.20 6.47 -6.89
N ALA A 199 -23.47 5.46 -6.42
CA ALA A 199 -24.02 4.40 -5.57
C ALA A 199 -24.55 4.91 -4.21
N ASN A 200 -24.07 6.08 -3.75
CA ASN A 200 -24.53 6.72 -2.52
C ASN A 200 -25.48 7.92 -2.77
N GLY A 201 -26.08 8.01 -3.96
CA GLY A 201 -27.10 9.00 -4.29
C GLY A 201 -26.57 10.38 -4.73
N GLY A 202 -25.24 10.53 -4.89
CA GLY A 202 -24.64 11.74 -5.41
C GLY A 202 -24.63 11.81 -6.93
N LYS A 203 -24.23 12.95 -7.47
CA LYS A 203 -24.14 13.23 -8.90
C LYS A 203 -22.74 13.71 -9.28
N VAL A 204 -22.24 13.22 -10.41
CA VAL A 204 -21.01 13.71 -11.05
C VAL A 204 -21.42 14.66 -12.16
N LEU A 205 -21.00 15.91 -12.07
CA LEU A 205 -21.34 16.97 -13.01
C LEU A 205 -20.36 17.06 -14.19
N GLY A 206 -19.17 16.45 -14.05
CA GLY A 206 -18.16 16.42 -15.09
C GLY A 206 -16.75 16.25 -14.52
N SER A 207 -15.78 16.34 -15.39
CA SER A 207 -14.36 16.32 -15.06
C SER A 207 -13.54 17.12 -16.05
N VAL A 208 -12.34 17.53 -15.62
CA VAL A 208 -11.31 18.10 -16.49
C VAL A 208 -9.99 17.38 -16.20
N ARG A 209 -9.21 17.14 -17.25
CA ARG A 209 -7.93 16.44 -17.14
C ARG A 209 -6.76 17.37 -17.28
N HIS A 210 -5.72 17.14 -16.49
CA HIS A 210 -4.45 17.86 -16.56
C HIS A 210 -3.30 16.87 -16.76
N PRO A 211 -2.21 17.25 -17.43
CA PRO A 211 -1.03 16.41 -17.54
C PRO A 211 -0.39 16.19 -16.16
N LEU A 212 0.29 15.07 -16.00
CA LEU A 212 1.11 14.83 -14.80
C LEU A 212 2.20 15.91 -14.70
N ASN A 213 2.43 16.43 -13.49
CA ASN A 213 3.37 17.52 -13.21
C ASN A 213 2.99 18.83 -13.94
N ALA A 214 1.72 19.18 -13.90
CA ALA A 214 1.24 20.44 -14.47
C ALA A 214 1.83 21.65 -13.72
N SER A 215 2.31 22.63 -14.46
CA SER A 215 2.89 23.85 -13.88
C SER A 215 1.83 24.89 -13.48
N ASP A 216 0.63 24.82 -14.07
CA ASP A 216 -0.46 25.76 -13.83
C ASP A 216 -1.81 25.03 -13.81
N PHE A 217 -2.59 25.28 -12.77
CA PHE A 217 -3.91 24.69 -12.57
C PHE A 217 -5.06 25.66 -12.82
N SER A 218 -4.78 26.92 -13.20
CA SER A 218 -5.78 28.00 -13.28
C SER A 218 -6.95 27.65 -14.20
N SER A 219 -6.68 27.23 -15.44
CA SER A 219 -7.72 26.91 -16.43
C SER A 219 -8.58 25.71 -16.02
N TYR A 220 -7.99 24.72 -15.41
CA TYR A 220 -8.70 23.53 -14.91
C TYR A 220 -9.60 23.87 -13.71
N LEU A 221 -9.10 24.70 -12.78
CA LEU A 221 -9.84 25.13 -11.61
C LEU A 221 -10.99 26.09 -11.97
N LEU A 222 -10.84 26.93 -12.98
CA LEU A 222 -11.96 27.75 -13.49
C LEU A 222 -13.09 26.89 -14.06
N GLN A 223 -12.78 25.80 -14.76
CA GLN A 223 -13.79 24.86 -15.24
C GLN A 223 -14.48 24.15 -14.06
N ALA A 224 -13.71 23.72 -13.04
CA ALA A 224 -14.26 23.15 -11.83
C ALA A 224 -15.16 24.14 -11.09
N GLN A 225 -14.76 25.40 -10.97
CA GLN A 225 -15.55 26.47 -10.36
C GLN A 225 -16.88 26.71 -11.11
N ALA A 226 -16.81 26.75 -12.45
CA ALA A 226 -17.97 26.95 -13.31
C ALA A 226 -19.01 25.82 -13.22
N SER A 227 -18.60 24.61 -12.83
CA SER A 227 -19.49 23.46 -12.64
C SER A 227 -20.48 23.66 -11.49
N LYS A 228 -20.19 24.51 -10.52
CA LYS A 228 -20.96 24.74 -9.29
C LYS A 228 -21.18 23.46 -8.46
N ALA A 229 -20.35 22.45 -8.66
CA ALA A 229 -20.36 21.25 -7.81
C ALA A 229 -20.04 21.63 -6.36
N LYS A 230 -20.65 20.99 -5.39
CA LYS A 230 -20.30 21.18 -3.97
C LYS A 230 -18.87 20.70 -3.71
N ILE A 231 -18.46 19.63 -4.36
CA ILE A 231 -17.17 18.98 -4.17
C ILE A 231 -16.36 19.02 -5.47
N ILE A 232 -15.11 19.49 -5.38
CA ILE A 232 -14.09 19.29 -6.39
C ILE A 232 -13.23 18.12 -5.93
N GLY A 233 -13.38 16.97 -6.60
CA GLY A 233 -12.60 15.76 -6.33
C GLY A 233 -11.24 15.86 -7.02
N LEU A 234 -10.17 15.92 -6.23
CA LEU A 234 -8.81 15.94 -6.73
C LEU A 234 -8.36 14.50 -7.00
N ALA A 235 -8.53 14.04 -8.25
CA ALA A 235 -8.08 12.73 -8.71
C ALA A 235 -6.63 12.81 -9.21
N ASN A 236 -5.76 13.33 -8.37
CA ASN A 236 -4.31 13.47 -8.52
C ASN A 236 -3.61 13.19 -7.18
N ALA A 237 -2.30 13.38 -7.09
CA ALA A 237 -1.53 13.11 -5.87
C ALA A 237 -0.24 13.94 -5.82
N GLY A 238 0.40 14.02 -4.65
CA GLY A 238 1.70 14.64 -4.42
C GLY A 238 1.74 16.10 -4.87
N GLY A 239 2.76 16.47 -5.63
CA GLY A 239 2.96 17.85 -6.09
C GLY A 239 1.75 18.44 -6.83
N ASP A 240 1.07 17.63 -7.66
CA ASP A 240 -0.13 18.10 -8.40
C ASP A 240 -1.30 18.40 -7.44
N THR A 241 -1.51 17.58 -6.41
CA THR A 241 -2.52 17.85 -5.36
C THR A 241 -2.17 19.09 -4.56
N ILE A 242 -0.92 19.23 -4.15
CA ILE A 242 -0.44 20.41 -3.40
C ILE A 242 -0.68 21.69 -4.21
N ASN A 243 -0.29 21.68 -5.49
CA ASN A 243 -0.42 22.85 -6.36
C ASN A 243 -1.90 23.15 -6.68
N SER A 244 -2.73 22.13 -6.88
CA SER A 244 -4.19 22.30 -7.07
C SER A 244 -4.84 22.97 -5.85
N ILE A 245 -4.49 22.54 -4.63
CA ILE A 245 -5.05 23.11 -3.38
C ILE A 245 -4.58 24.55 -3.19
N LYS A 246 -3.30 24.85 -3.42
CA LYS A 246 -2.76 26.21 -3.33
C LYS A 246 -3.48 27.14 -4.30
N ALA A 247 -3.55 26.77 -5.57
CA ALA A 247 -4.20 27.57 -6.60
C ALA A 247 -5.72 27.75 -6.32
N ALA A 248 -6.44 26.71 -5.88
CA ALA A 248 -7.84 26.83 -5.51
C ALA A 248 -8.07 27.79 -4.34
N SER A 249 -7.16 27.81 -3.37
CA SER A 249 -7.19 28.76 -2.25
C SER A 249 -6.95 30.20 -2.73
N GLU A 250 -5.94 30.42 -3.57
CA GLU A 250 -5.60 31.73 -4.15
C GLU A 250 -6.75 32.30 -4.98
N PHE A 251 -7.43 31.48 -5.76
CA PHE A 251 -8.61 31.90 -6.54
C PHE A 251 -9.90 32.00 -5.70
N GLY A 252 -9.85 31.71 -4.41
CA GLY A 252 -11.00 31.79 -3.51
C GLY A 252 -12.10 30.77 -3.80
N ILE A 253 -11.79 29.71 -4.52
CA ILE A 253 -12.74 28.63 -4.88
C ILE A 253 -13.27 27.95 -3.64
N THR A 254 -12.43 27.76 -2.64
CA THR A 254 -12.76 27.12 -1.35
C THR A 254 -13.80 27.85 -0.51
N LYS A 255 -14.19 29.10 -0.89
CA LYS A 255 -15.30 29.83 -0.25
C LYS A 255 -16.66 29.24 -0.58
N ASN A 256 -16.81 28.61 -1.77
CA ASN A 256 -18.10 28.14 -2.28
C ASN A 256 -18.13 26.64 -2.60
N GLN A 257 -16.97 26.01 -2.76
CA GLN A 257 -16.82 24.60 -3.10
C GLN A 257 -15.79 23.95 -2.19
N GLN A 258 -16.05 22.73 -1.77
CA GLN A 258 -15.11 21.97 -0.94
C GLN A 258 -14.17 21.15 -1.82
N LEU A 259 -12.88 21.12 -1.46
CA LEU A 259 -11.91 20.22 -2.09
C LEU A 259 -11.93 18.87 -1.39
N ALA A 260 -11.96 17.81 -2.15
CA ALA A 260 -11.73 16.44 -1.69
C ALA A 260 -10.39 15.95 -2.21
N GLY A 261 -9.37 15.94 -1.37
CA GLY A 261 -8.07 15.33 -1.68
C GLY A 261 -8.19 13.82 -1.59
N LEU A 262 -8.50 13.17 -2.73
CA LEU A 262 -8.81 11.74 -2.75
C LEU A 262 -7.61 10.86 -2.41
N LEU A 263 -6.40 11.33 -2.70
CA LEU A 263 -5.16 10.74 -2.20
C LEU A 263 -4.26 11.84 -1.66
N MET A 264 -4.15 11.90 -0.36
CA MET A 264 -3.28 12.83 0.35
C MET A 264 -2.41 12.08 1.36
N PHE A 265 -1.18 12.54 1.48
CA PHE A 265 -0.20 11.99 2.39
C PHE A 265 0.12 12.99 3.51
N ILE A 266 0.70 12.50 4.58
CA ILE A 266 1.11 13.35 5.72
C ILE A 266 2.14 14.42 5.29
N THR A 267 2.96 14.11 4.28
CA THR A 267 3.92 15.03 3.67
C THR A 267 3.24 16.17 2.93
N ASP A 268 2.09 15.93 2.30
CA ASP A 268 1.29 16.97 1.61
C ASP A 268 0.69 17.94 2.63
N ILE A 269 0.15 17.38 3.74
CA ILE A 269 -0.37 18.20 4.86
C ILE A 269 0.75 19.05 5.48
N HIS A 270 1.94 18.45 5.63
CA HIS A 270 3.12 19.16 6.13
C HIS A 270 3.52 20.34 5.22
N ALA A 271 3.49 20.14 3.91
CA ALA A 271 3.84 21.15 2.91
C ALA A 271 2.78 22.28 2.78
N LEU A 272 1.49 21.93 2.93
CA LEU A 272 0.37 22.88 2.83
C LEU A 272 0.08 23.61 4.13
N GLY A 273 0.38 22.97 5.28
CA GLY A 273 0.04 23.43 6.60
C GLY A 273 -1.42 23.18 7.01
N LEU A 274 -1.64 23.06 8.32
CA LEU A 274 -2.95 22.77 8.90
C LEU A 274 -3.98 23.86 8.60
N GLN A 275 -3.57 25.12 8.52
CA GLN A 275 -4.50 26.22 8.20
C GLN A 275 -5.21 26.02 6.86
N THR A 276 -4.52 25.51 5.87
CA THR A 276 -5.07 25.24 4.52
C THR A 276 -5.88 23.95 4.46
N THR A 277 -5.47 22.95 5.23
CA THR A 277 -5.97 21.56 5.07
C THR A 277 -6.92 21.10 6.17
N GLN A 278 -7.14 21.92 7.22
CA GLN A 278 -8.01 21.58 8.35
C GLN A 278 -9.39 21.08 7.92
N GLY A 279 -9.85 20.01 8.54
CA GLY A 279 -11.17 19.43 8.29
C GLY A 279 -11.25 18.53 7.05
N MET A 280 -10.23 18.51 6.18
CA MET A 280 -10.19 17.59 5.03
C MET A 280 -10.26 16.14 5.49
N LEU A 281 -11.09 15.35 4.80
CA LEU A 281 -11.16 13.90 4.99
C LEU A 281 -10.24 13.21 3.98
N LEU A 282 -9.53 12.19 4.44
CA LEU A 282 -8.67 11.37 3.61
C LEU A 282 -8.68 9.91 4.05
N THR A 283 -8.24 9.03 3.15
CA THR A 283 -8.02 7.60 3.45
C THR A 283 -6.53 7.33 3.58
N SER A 284 -6.13 6.58 4.60
CA SER A 284 -4.76 6.09 4.72
C SER A 284 -4.71 4.68 5.28
N GLY A 285 -3.73 3.89 4.86
CA GLY A 285 -3.44 2.58 5.45
C GLY A 285 -2.51 2.65 6.67
N PHE A 286 -1.95 3.84 6.96
CA PHE A 286 -0.98 4.02 8.03
C PHE A 286 -1.02 5.44 8.59
N TYR A 287 -0.78 5.55 9.90
CA TYR A 287 -0.50 6.82 10.57
C TYR A 287 0.61 6.60 11.60
N TRP A 288 1.62 7.45 11.56
CA TRP A 288 2.83 7.31 12.39
C TRP A 288 2.53 7.30 13.89
N ASP A 289 1.50 8.00 14.32
CA ASP A 289 1.10 8.18 15.71
C ASP A 289 -0.19 7.41 16.07
N LYS A 290 -0.45 6.29 15.38
CA LYS A 290 -1.63 5.48 15.65
C LYS A 290 -1.53 4.71 16.97
N ASP A 291 -0.40 4.07 17.21
CA ASP A 291 -0.12 3.20 18.36
C ASP A 291 1.40 3.12 18.65
N ASP A 292 1.78 2.38 19.71
CA ASP A 292 3.18 2.27 20.12
C ASP A 292 4.07 1.61 19.06
N GLU A 293 3.55 0.65 18.30
CA GLU A 293 4.32 -0.03 17.26
C GLU A 293 4.59 0.91 16.08
N THR A 294 3.58 1.67 15.64
CA THR A 294 3.75 2.67 14.58
C THR A 294 4.68 3.79 15.01
N ARG A 295 4.56 4.29 16.26
CA ARG A 295 5.49 5.29 16.81
C ARG A 295 6.93 4.79 16.89
N LYS A 296 7.15 3.54 17.30
CA LYS A 296 8.47 2.93 17.38
C LYS A 296 9.14 2.83 16.01
N PHE A 297 8.43 2.38 14.99
CA PHE A 297 8.92 2.35 13.62
C PHE A 297 9.22 3.76 13.12
N SER A 298 8.25 4.67 13.27
CA SER A 298 8.33 6.03 12.75
C SER A 298 9.46 6.84 13.38
N LYS A 299 9.71 6.65 14.68
CA LYS A 299 10.86 7.29 15.34
C LYS A 299 12.17 6.88 14.68
N ARG A 300 12.38 5.60 14.42
CA ARG A 300 13.59 5.08 13.76
C ARG A 300 13.75 5.62 12.33
N PHE A 301 12.63 5.70 11.61
CA PHE A 301 12.59 6.29 10.28
C PHE A 301 12.90 7.79 10.32
N PHE A 302 12.28 8.52 11.24
CA PHE A 302 12.50 9.95 11.43
C PHE A 302 13.96 10.27 11.81
N ASP A 303 14.59 9.45 12.64
CA ASP A 303 16.00 9.64 13.02
C ASP A 303 16.93 9.62 11.77
N LYS A 304 16.54 8.85 10.73
CA LYS A 304 17.29 8.75 9.45
C LYS A 304 16.91 9.81 8.43
N THR A 305 15.63 10.15 8.31
CA THR A 305 15.09 10.96 7.20
C THR A 305 14.70 12.39 7.61
N LYS A 306 14.55 12.65 8.91
CA LYS A 306 14.01 13.90 9.51
C LYS A 306 12.57 14.19 9.08
N ARG A 307 11.84 13.15 8.62
CA ARG A 307 10.42 13.21 8.26
C ARG A 307 9.69 12.00 8.83
N ASN A 308 8.40 12.14 9.12
CA ASN A 308 7.57 10.98 9.44
C ASN A 308 7.21 10.20 8.17
N PRO A 309 7.14 8.86 8.26
CA PRO A 309 6.89 8.02 7.09
C PRO A 309 5.46 8.19 6.58
N THR A 310 5.31 8.14 5.26
CA THR A 310 4.03 7.97 4.58
C THR A 310 3.55 6.53 4.68
N MET A 311 2.28 6.26 4.27
CA MET A 311 1.79 4.88 4.18
C MET A 311 2.54 4.05 3.11
N VAL A 312 3.15 4.70 2.11
CA VAL A 312 3.98 4.01 1.11
C VAL A 312 5.28 3.55 1.74
N GLN A 313 6.02 4.45 2.37
CA GLN A 313 7.30 4.13 3.00
C GLN A 313 7.15 3.09 4.14
N ALA A 314 6.09 3.21 4.94
CA ALA A 314 5.75 2.19 5.94
C ALA A 314 5.35 0.84 5.30
N GLY A 315 4.62 0.90 4.19
CA GLY A 315 4.23 -0.24 3.38
C GLY A 315 5.41 -0.96 2.74
N ASP A 316 6.43 -0.22 2.26
CA ASP A 316 7.65 -0.81 1.69
C ASP A 316 8.43 -1.63 2.71
N TYR A 317 8.57 -1.13 3.94
CA TYR A 317 9.17 -1.91 5.03
C TYR A 317 8.41 -3.22 5.27
N SER A 318 7.08 -3.14 5.38
CA SER A 318 6.21 -4.32 5.61
C SER A 318 6.26 -5.30 4.44
N ALA A 319 6.20 -4.80 3.20
CA ALA A 319 6.24 -5.59 1.97
C ALA A 319 7.54 -6.38 1.82
N VAL A 320 8.68 -5.72 2.02
CA VAL A 320 10.00 -6.36 1.94
C VAL A 320 10.19 -7.37 3.07
N THR A 321 9.75 -7.05 4.30
CA THR A 321 9.79 -7.99 5.41
C THR A 321 8.94 -9.24 5.13
N THR A 322 7.74 -9.05 4.55
CA THR A 322 6.84 -10.15 4.15
C THR A 322 7.47 -11.01 3.06
N TYR A 323 8.06 -10.39 2.04
CA TYR A 323 8.77 -11.10 0.98
C TYR A 323 9.93 -11.96 1.52
N LEU A 324 10.81 -11.37 2.32
CA LEU A 324 11.97 -12.08 2.87
C LEU A 324 11.56 -13.25 3.80
N LYS A 325 10.51 -13.06 4.60
CA LYS A 325 9.92 -14.16 5.38
C LYS A 325 9.39 -15.28 4.48
N ALA A 326 8.77 -14.94 3.35
CA ALA A 326 8.25 -15.91 2.40
C ALA A 326 9.37 -16.68 1.69
N VAL A 327 10.49 -16.02 1.33
CA VAL A 327 11.69 -16.67 0.78
C VAL A 327 12.23 -17.72 1.76
N VAL A 328 12.40 -17.36 3.04
CA VAL A 328 12.85 -18.31 4.07
C VAL A 328 11.85 -19.47 4.24
N ALA A 329 10.55 -19.17 4.29
CA ALA A 329 9.51 -20.18 4.47
C ALA A 329 9.34 -21.11 3.23
N ALA A 330 9.65 -20.60 2.04
CA ALA A 330 9.68 -21.39 0.79
C ALA A 330 10.96 -22.22 0.65
N GLY A 331 12.05 -21.81 1.32
CA GLY A 331 13.37 -22.40 1.17
C GLY A 331 14.02 -22.13 -0.19
N THR A 332 13.50 -21.16 -0.94
CA THR A 332 13.94 -20.79 -2.28
C THR A 332 13.55 -19.34 -2.61
N ASP A 333 14.22 -18.75 -3.59
CA ASP A 333 13.89 -17.47 -4.23
C ASP A 333 13.02 -17.63 -5.49
N GLU A 334 12.64 -18.87 -5.84
CA GLU A 334 11.79 -19.14 -7.00
C GLU A 334 10.42 -18.44 -6.84
N ALA A 335 10.05 -17.62 -7.82
CA ALA A 335 8.93 -16.69 -7.72
C ALA A 335 7.57 -17.34 -7.38
N ALA A 336 7.25 -18.48 -8.01
CA ALA A 336 5.95 -19.12 -7.77
C ALA A 336 5.86 -19.72 -6.36
N ALA A 337 6.94 -20.31 -5.85
CA ALA A 337 7.01 -20.85 -4.50
C ALA A 337 6.93 -19.73 -3.45
N VAL A 338 7.64 -18.61 -3.67
CA VAL A 338 7.61 -17.44 -2.79
C VAL A 338 6.21 -16.80 -2.78
N MET A 339 5.60 -16.59 -3.95
CA MET A 339 4.24 -16.04 -4.07
C MET A 339 3.20 -16.93 -3.37
N ALA A 340 3.33 -18.26 -3.48
CA ALA A 340 2.45 -19.17 -2.75
C ALA A 340 2.56 -19.01 -1.24
N LYS A 341 3.78 -18.82 -0.72
CA LYS A 341 4.01 -18.55 0.71
C LYS A 341 3.49 -17.20 1.13
N MET A 342 3.71 -16.13 0.33
CA MET A 342 3.15 -14.80 0.61
C MET A 342 1.63 -14.83 0.71
N LYS A 343 0.95 -15.52 -0.22
CA LYS A 343 -0.52 -15.63 -0.23
C LYS A 343 -1.08 -16.49 0.91
N SER A 344 -0.33 -17.49 1.38
CA SER A 344 -0.78 -18.41 2.45
C SER A 344 -0.43 -17.94 3.86
N THR A 345 0.38 -16.90 4.02
CA THR A 345 0.86 -16.44 5.33
C THR A 345 0.20 -15.11 5.72
N PRO A 346 -0.51 -15.03 6.85
CA PRO A 346 -1.04 -13.77 7.35
C PRO A 346 0.08 -12.77 7.66
N ILE A 347 -0.18 -11.50 7.36
CA ILE A 347 0.74 -10.41 7.62
C ILE A 347 0.37 -9.77 8.96
N ASN A 348 1.31 -9.81 9.90
CA ASN A 348 1.16 -9.25 11.23
C ASN A 348 2.41 -8.45 11.60
N ASP A 349 2.31 -7.14 11.50
CA ASP A 349 3.34 -6.18 11.88
C ASP A 349 2.71 -4.83 12.29
N PHE A 350 3.50 -3.77 12.38
CA PHE A 350 2.99 -2.43 12.71
C PHE A 350 2.11 -1.83 11.58
N PHE A 351 2.28 -2.27 10.33
CA PHE A 351 1.51 -1.78 9.19
C PHE A 351 0.14 -2.45 9.10
N ALA A 352 0.08 -3.78 9.26
CA ALA A 352 -1.15 -4.55 9.14
C ALA A 352 -1.30 -5.58 10.27
N LYS A 353 -2.54 -5.75 10.74
CA LYS A 353 -2.95 -6.86 11.62
C LYS A 353 -3.86 -7.79 10.82
N ASN A 354 -3.51 -9.09 10.79
CA ASN A 354 -4.21 -10.10 10.00
C ASN A 354 -4.37 -9.75 8.50
N GLY A 355 -3.41 -8.98 7.96
CA GLY A 355 -3.36 -8.68 6.55
C GLY A 355 -3.20 -9.96 5.72
N LYS A 356 -3.83 -10.02 4.55
CA LYS A 356 -3.72 -11.17 3.65
C LYS A 356 -3.63 -10.75 2.19
N ILE A 357 -2.89 -11.51 1.41
CA ILE A 357 -2.82 -11.32 -0.04
C ILE A 357 -3.82 -12.26 -0.69
N ARG A 358 -4.84 -11.68 -1.37
CA ARG A 358 -5.87 -12.42 -2.10
C ARG A 358 -5.33 -13.05 -3.37
N GLU A 359 -6.09 -13.95 -3.99
CA GLU A 359 -5.69 -14.65 -5.22
C GLU A 359 -5.39 -13.71 -6.39
N ASN A 360 -6.07 -12.55 -6.48
CA ASN A 360 -5.79 -11.50 -7.47
C ASN A 360 -4.56 -10.63 -7.15
N GLY A 361 -3.82 -10.93 -6.09
CA GLY A 361 -2.65 -10.16 -5.68
C GLY A 361 -2.95 -8.92 -4.80
N ARG A 362 -4.22 -8.60 -4.49
CA ARG A 362 -4.52 -7.51 -3.56
C ARG A 362 -4.22 -7.92 -2.12
N MET A 363 -3.31 -7.19 -1.47
CA MET A 363 -3.12 -7.27 -0.04
C MET A 363 -4.18 -6.44 0.67
N ILE A 364 -5.04 -7.08 1.46
CA ILE A 364 -6.07 -6.41 2.24
C ILE A 364 -5.68 -6.28 3.69
N HIS A 365 -5.98 -5.13 4.26
CA HIS A 365 -5.75 -4.74 5.65
C HIS A 365 -6.70 -3.60 6.01
N ASP A 366 -6.78 -3.24 7.28
CA ASP A 366 -7.61 -2.13 7.72
C ASP A 366 -7.15 -0.81 7.08
N MET A 367 -8.13 -0.02 6.63
CA MET A 367 -7.95 1.34 6.15
C MET A 367 -8.58 2.33 7.13
N TYR A 368 -8.01 3.51 7.21
CA TYR A 368 -8.44 4.53 8.17
C TYR A 368 -9.06 5.71 7.46
N LEU A 369 -10.29 6.09 7.86
CA LEU A 369 -10.84 7.40 7.56
C LEU A 369 -10.21 8.40 8.54
N MET A 370 -9.49 9.36 8.02
CA MET A 370 -8.82 10.38 8.81
C MET A 370 -9.37 11.77 8.50
N GLN A 371 -9.34 12.63 9.49
CA GLN A 371 -9.63 14.05 9.33
C GLN A 371 -8.41 14.87 9.74
N VAL A 372 -8.06 15.85 8.92
CA VAL A 372 -6.98 16.78 9.23
C VAL A 372 -7.41 17.68 10.38
N LYS A 373 -6.60 17.76 11.43
CA LYS A 373 -6.83 18.58 12.62
C LYS A 373 -6.82 20.08 12.30
N LYS A 374 -7.51 20.85 13.11
CA LYS A 374 -7.30 22.32 13.15
C LYS A 374 -5.94 22.63 13.76
N PRO A 375 -5.34 23.80 13.44
CA PRO A 375 -4.09 24.22 14.10
C PRO A 375 -4.14 24.20 15.62
N SER A 376 -5.30 24.56 16.21
CA SER A 376 -5.53 24.57 17.67
C SER A 376 -5.64 23.18 18.30
N GLU A 377 -5.84 22.13 17.51
CA GLU A 377 -5.99 20.74 17.96
C GLU A 377 -4.67 19.96 17.89
N SER A 378 -3.70 20.43 17.08
CA SER A 378 -2.36 19.84 16.95
C SER A 378 -1.50 20.20 18.16
N LYS A 379 -0.98 19.19 18.87
CA LYS A 379 -0.26 19.34 20.14
C LYS A 379 1.26 19.31 19.99
N TYR A 380 1.77 18.75 18.90
CA TYR A 380 3.19 18.57 18.62
C TYR A 380 3.44 18.48 17.11
N PRO A 381 4.68 18.60 16.64
CA PRO A 381 4.99 18.48 15.22
C PRO A 381 4.49 17.16 14.62
N TRP A 382 3.88 17.22 13.44
CA TRP A 382 3.30 16.09 12.71
C TRP A 382 2.04 15.46 13.34
N ASP A 383 1.48 16.03 14.39
CA ASP A 383 0.18 15.65 14.96
C ASP A 383 -0.97 16.23 14.10
N TYR A 384 -1.18 15.61 12.93
CA TYR A 384 -2.04 16.19 11.89
C TYR A 384 -3.40 15.53 11.74
N TYR A 385 -3.60 14.32 12.26
CA TYR A 385 -4.81 13.56 12.00
C TYR A 385 -5.56 13.13 13.26
N ASP A 386 -6.89 13.17 13.14
CA ASP A 386 -7.80 12.37 13.94
C ASP A 386 -8.28 11.16 13.14
N ILE A 387 -8.18 9.97 13.71
CA ILE A 387 -8.77 8.75 13.12
C ILE A 387 -10.26 8.76 13.41
N LYS A 388 -11.10 8.92 12.39
CA LYS A 388 -12.55 9.00 12.52
C LYS A 388 -13.23 7.65 12.43
N ALA A 389 -12.65 6.71 11.66
CA ALA A 389 -13.14 5.36 11.55
C ALA A 389 -12.01 4.42 11.11
N VAL A 390 -12.14 3.15 11.51
CA VAL A 390 -11.39 2.02 10.98
C VAL A 390 -12.34 1.23 10.08
N VAL A 391 -11.95 1.02 8.84
CA VAL A 391 -12.70 0.22 7.86
C VAL A 391 -11.94 -1.05 7.61
N SER A 392 -12.58 -2.20 7.85
CA SER A 392 -11.93 -3.49 7.67
C SER A 392 -11.44 -3.69 6.23
N GLY A 393 -10.39 -4.46 6.04
CA GLY A 393 -9.87 -4.73 4.69
C GLY A 393 -10.91 -5.35 3.77
N GLU A 394 -11.81 -6.18 4.29
CA GLU A 394 -12.90 -6.78 3.50
C GLU A 394 -13.92 -5.72 3.02
N ASP A 395 -14.17 -4.68 3.82
CA ASP A 395 -15.10 -3.61 3.49
C ASP A 395 -14.44 -2.46 2.71
N ALA A 396 -13.14 -2.25 2.89
CA ALA A 396 -12.41 -1.16 2.25
C ALA A 396 -12.09 -1.45 0.78
N PHE A 397 -11.61 -2.67 0.49
CA PHE A 397 -11.15 -3.07 -0.84
C PHE A 397 -12.26 -3.74 -1.66
N GLN A 398 -12.11 -3.69 -3.00
CA GLN A 398 -13.07 -4.28 -3.92
C GLN A 398 -13.31 -5.77 -3.59
N PRO A 399 -14.59 -6.21 -3.48
CA PRO A 399 -14.88 -7.62 -3.26
C PRO A 399 -14.44 -8.46 -4.46
N LEU A 400 -13.92 -9.68 -4.21
CA LEU A 400 -13.47 -10.59 -5.28
C LEU A 400 -14.55 -10.93 -6.28
N SER A 401 -15.83 -10.98 -5.84
CA SER A 401 -16.98 -11.21 -6.71
C SER A 401 -17.16 -10.16 -7.81
N ALA A 402 -16.65 -8.94 -7.60
CA ALA A 402 -16.70 -7.87 -8.58
C ALA A 402 -15.41 -7.80 -9.44
N SER A 403 -14.39 -8.60 -9.13
CA SER A 403 -13.10 -8.57 -9.82
C SER A 403 -13.21 -9.11 -11.24
N GLN A 404 -12.49 -8.46 -12.17
CA GLN A 404 -12.30 -8.90 -13.55
C GLN A 404 -10.94 -9.61 -13.73
N CYS A 405 -10.22 -9.87 -12.64
CA CYS A 405 -8.95 -10.57 -12.68
C CYS A 405 -9.14 -12.03 -13.13
N PRO A 406 -8.46 -12.50 -14.18
CA PRO A 406 -8.58 -13.87 -14.67
C PRO A 406 -8.05 -14.93 -13.70
N LEU A 407 -7.35 -14.55 -12.66
CA LEU A 407 -6.86 -15.44 -11.59
C LEU A 407 -7.95 -15.77 -10.55
N VAL A 408 -9.03 -14.97 -10.50
CA VAL A 408 -10.15 -15.17 -9.58
C VAL A 408 -11.09 -16.20 -10.16
N LYS A 409 -11.25 -17.32 -9.46
CA LYS A 409 -12.26 -18.33 -9.83
C LYS A 409 -13.64 -17.79 -9.51
N LYS A 410 -14.49 -17.67 -10.52
CA LYS A 410 -15.91 -17.29 -10.40
C LYS A 410 -16.77 -18.51 -10.12
#